data_854cda46912abdc36cd02aff21adf94e
#
_entry.id   854cda46912abdc36cd02aff21adf94e
#
_cell.length_a   1.000
_cell.length_b   1.000
_cell.length_c   1.000
_cell.angle_alpha   90.00
_cell.angle_beta   90.00
_cell.angle_gamma   90.00
#
_symmetry.space_group_name_H-M   'P 1'
#
loop_
_entity.id
_entity.type
_entity.pdbx_description
1 polymer ?
#
loop_
_entity_poly.entity_id
_entity_poly.type
_entity_poly.pdbx_seq_one_letter_code
_entity_poly.pdbx_strand_id
1 'polypeptide(L)'
;MKLLYTDIRTSLTEILTREAEELVAVGKRVFYIAPNSLSFEKERAVLECLSQQASFAITVTRFAQMARYLVLNDLPAKTSLDDIGLGMAFYKCLAELDPKVLRVYGAIKQDPQFIQQLIELYHEMTTAQMSFLDLESLTDEDKRADLLLIFEQVTAYLNQGQLAQGSQLSHLIEAIENDKVSSDFSQIALVIDGFTRFSAEEERVVDLLHRKGVEIVIGAYASKKAYISPFAEGNLYQASVEFLHHLAAKYQTPTQDRSQTHEKIDSFDKASRLLESSYDFSELTLEVDDKDRENLQIWSCLMQKEELELVARAIRQKLHDHPELSYKNFRILLGDVASYQLSLKTIFEQYQIPFYLGRSESMAHHPLTQYVESILRLKRYRFRQEDLINLLRTGLYTDLSQADIDTFEQYLRYLGINGLPAFQQTFTKSHHGKFDLVHLNTLRLRILSPLETLFASRKQKTENLLQKWNTFL
;
A
#
# COMPACT_ATOMS: atom_id res chain seq x y z
N MET A 1 24.00 16.40 -11.21
CA MET A 1 23.63 15.34 -10.25
C MET A 1 24.71 15.21 -9.20
N LYS A 2 24.35 14.91 -7.95
CA LYS A 2 25.26 14.68 -6.83
C LYS A 2 24.87 13.37 -6.16
N LEU A 3 25.82 12.46 -5.99
CA LEU A 3 25.61 11.16 -5.36
C LEU A 3 26.39 11.12 -4.05
N LEU A 4 25.73 10.71 -2.97
CA LEU A 4 26.30 10.69 -1.63
C LEU A 4 26.11 9.33 -0.98
N TYR A 5 27.07 8.91 -0.16
CA TYR A 5 26.82 7.84 0.80
C TYR A 5 27.36 8.20 2.17
N THR A 6 26.84 7.56 3.17
CA THR A 6 27.30 7.66 4.54
C THR A 6 27.13 6.33 5.28
N ASP A 7 27.94 6.13 6.31
CA ASP A 7 27.76 4.99 7.22
C ASP A 7 26.48 5.14 8.07
N ILE A 8 26.09 4.05 8.73
CA ILE A 8 24.85 4.02 9.53
C ILE A 8 24.91 4.89 10.80
N ARG A 9 26.07 5.35 11.21
CA ARG A 9 26.26 6.23 12.39
C ARG A 9 26.00 7.69 12.08
N THR A 10 26.13 8.05 10.82
CA THR A 10 25.90 9.41 10.35
C THR A 10 24.50 9.52 9.77
N SER A 11 23.71 10.47 10.24
CA SER A 11 22.34 10.66 9.76
C SER A 11 22.32 11.10 8.30
N LEU A 12 21.93 10.19 7.40
CA LEU A 12 21.76 10.51 5.98
C LEU A 12 20.72 11.61 5.77
N THR A 13 19.60 11.53 6.52
CA THR A 13 18.53 12.54 6.43
C THR A 13 19.02 13.93 6.83
N GLU A 14 19.88 14.05 7.86
CA GLU A 14 20.48 15.32 8.24
C GLU A 14 21.38 15.91 7.13
N ILE A 15 22.23 15.05 6.53
CA ILE A 15 23.10 15.47 5.42
C ILE A 15 22.25 15.95 4.25
N LEU A 16 21.25 15.16 3.84
CA LEU A 16 20.41 15.50 2.71
C LEU A 16 19.51 16.71 2.97
N THR A 17 19.10 16.92 4.22
CA THR A 17 18.37 18.14 4.60
C THR A 17 19.23 19.38 4.48
N ARG A 18 20.52 19.31 4.86
CA ARG A 18 21.47 20.42 4.65
C ARG A 18 21.68 20.72 3.16
N GLU A 19 21.84 19.68 2.34
CA GLU A 19 21.90 19.84 0.87
C GLU A 19 20.63 20.50 0.33
N ALA A 20 19.45 20.15 0.86
CA ALA A 20 18.19 20.79 0.51
C ALA A 20 18.15 22.26 0.91
N GLU A 21 18.63 22.63 2.12
CA GLU A 21 18.72 24.01 2.56
C GLU A 21 19.70 24.84 1.69
N GLU A 22 20.83 24.26 1.29
CA GLU A 22 21.76 24.90 0.35
C GLU A 22 21.11 25.22 -1.00
N LEU A 23 20.31 24.27 -1.54
CA LEU A 23 19.55 24.45 -2.77
C LEU A 23 18.46 25.54 -2.62
N VAL A 24 17.80 25.61 -1.48
CA VAL A 24 16.84 26.67 -1.18
C VAL A 24 17.52 28.02 -1.09
N ALA A 25 18.72 28.10 -0.50
CA ALA A 25 19.47 29.34 -0.38
C ALA A 25 19.85 29.95 -1.75
N VAL A 26 19.99 29.13 -2.80
CA VAL A 26 20.19 29.60 -4.19
C VAL A 26 18.89 29.81 -4.97
N GLY A 27 17.74 29.79 -4.27
CA GLY A 27 16.41 30.10 -4.84
C GLY A 27 15.67 28.95 -5.44
N LYS A 28 16.06 27.67 -5.20
CA LYS A 28 15.37 26.50 -5.71
C LYS A 28 14.19 26.11 -4.82
N ARG A 29 13.14 25.60 -5.44
CA ARG A 29 12.11 24.81 -4.76
C ARG A 29 12.52 23.34 -4.73
N VAL A 30 12.60 22.76 -3.55
CA VAL A 30 13.13 21.41 -3.36
C VAL A 30 11.98 20.41 -3.13
N PHE A 31 11.94 19.36 -3.93
CA PHE A 31 11.16 18.17 -3.64
C PHE A 31 12.07 17.13 -2.96
N TYR A 32 11.80 16.88 -1.70
CA TYR A 32 12.48 15.83 -0.93
C TYR A 32 11.71 14.55 -1.07
N ILE A 33 12.24 13.60 -1.84
CA ILE A 33 11.56 12.37 -2.23
C ILE A 33 11.92 11.24 -1.29
N ALA A 34 10.92 10.65 -0.67
CA ALA A 34 11.05 9.48 0.20
C ALA A 34 10.17 8.31 -0.30
N PRO A 35 10.52 7.04 0.04
CA PRO A 35 9.68 5.88 -0.28
C PRO A 35 8.29 5.98 0.35
N ASN A 36 7.29 5.35 -0.30
CA ASN A 36 5.89 5.40 0.12
C ASN A 36 5.68 4.98 1.58
N SER A 37 6.39 3.96 2.04
CA SER A 37 6.30 3.41 3.40
C SER A 37 6.87 4.33 4.48
N LEU A 38 7.78 5.25 4.11
CA LEU A 38 8.53 6.08 5.05
C LEU A 38 8.21 7.58 4.94
N SER A 39 7.32 8.00 4.05
CA SER A 39 7.13 9.42 3.72
C SER A 39 6.74 10.28 4.92
N PHE A 40 5.87 9.81 5.80
CA PHE A 40 5.44 10.54 6.99
C PHE A 40 6.57 10.65 8.04
N GLU A 41 7.30 9.55 8.29
CA GLU A 41 8.44 9.57 9.22
C GLU A 41 9.56 10.47 8.70
N LYS A 42 9.81 10.45 7.39
CA LYS A 42 10.81 11.31 6.75
C LYS A 42 10.42 12.78 6.77
N GLU A 43 9.15 13.10 6.55
CA GLU A 43 8.65 14.48 6.69
C GLU A 43 8.97 15.04 8.08
N ARG A 44 8.65 14.27 9.11
CA ARG A 44 8.95 14.65 10.50
C ARG A 44 10.46 14.78 10.73
N ALA A 45 11.27 13.81 10.29
CA ALA A 45 12.71 13.81 10.48
C ALA A 45 13.37 14.98 9.75
N VAL A 46 12.94 15.30 8.53
CA VAL A 46 13.41 16.46 7.78
C VAL A 46 13.06 17.75 8.50
N LEU A 47 11.81 17.90 8.99
CA LEU A 47 11.40 19.10 9.74
C LEU A 47 12.19 19.28 11.04
N GLU A 48 12.51 18.19 11.73
CA GLU A 48 13.35 18.21 12.94
C GLU A 48 14.80 18.60 12.64
N CYS A 49 15.32 18.29 11.43
CA CYS A 49 16.68 18.63 10.99
C CYS A 49 16.81 20.04 10.40
N LEU A 50 15.70 20.66 9.98
CA LEU A 50 15.74 22.02 9.40
C LEU A 50 16.16 23.06 10.43
N SER A 51 17.01 24.00 10.02
CA SER A 51 17.51 25.09 10.86
C SER A 51 16.41 25.96 11.46
N GLN A 52 15.28 26.13 10.75
CA GLN A 52 14.12 26.92 11.19
C GLN A 52 12.91 26.05 11.56
N GLN A 53 13.05 24.72 11.60
CA GLN A 53 11.98 23.74 11.86
C GLN A 53 10.73 23.87 10.96
N ALA A 54 10.81 24.67 9.91
CA ALA A 54 9.77 24.84 8.90
C ALA A 54 10.35 25.38 7.59
N SER A 55 9.82 24.96 6.45
CA SER A 55 10.16 25.53 5.15
C SER A 55 8.99 25.39 4.18
N PHE A 56 8.63 26.45 3.47
CA PHE A 56 7.68 26.38 2.34
C PHE A 56 8.37 26.02 1.01
N ALA A 57 9.69 26.12 0.96
CA ALA A 57 10.47 25.81 -0.23
C ALA A 57 10.88 24.33 -0.33
N ILE A 58 10.81 23.57 0.78
CA ILE A 58 11.09 22.14 0.83
C ILE A 58 9.79 21.41 1.02
N THR A 59 9.43 20.54 0.07
CA THR A 59 8.24 19.69 0.13
C THR A 59 8.66 18.23 0.22
N VAL A 60 8.48 17.61 1.37
CA VAL A 60 8.70 16.17 1.53
C VAL A 60 7.54 15.40 0.90
N THR A 61 7.83 14.50 -0.03
CA THR A 61 6.81 13.87 -0.84
C THR A 61 7.29 12.54 -1.44
N ARG A 62 6.47 11.92 -2.27
CA ARG A 62 6.75 10.72 -3.04
C ARG A 62 6.79 11.05 -4.53
N PHE A 63 7.42 10.22 -5.34
CA PHE A 63 7.47 10.42 -6.79
C PHE A 63 6.09 10.67 -7.42
N ALA A 64 5.11 9.82 -7.12
CA ALA A 64 3.77 9.97 -7.67
C ALA A 64 3.09 11.29 -7.26
N GLN A 65 3.29 11.73 -6.02
CA GLN A 65 2.70 12.99 -5.55
C GLN A 65 3.45 14.20 -6.11
N MET A 66 4.77 14.14 -6.24
CA MET A 66 5.56 15.15 -6.95
C MET A 66 5.08 15.32 -8.39
N ALA A 67 4.87 14.19 -9.09
CA ALA A 67 4.34 14.22 -10.45
C ALA A 67 3.01 14.98 -10.53
N ARG A 68 2.11 14.75 -9.59
CA ARG A 68 0.85 15.50 -9.49
C ARG A 68 1.08 17.00 -9.30
N TYR A 69 2.01 17.41 -8.45
CA TYR A 69 2.32 18.84 -8.24
C TYR A 69 2.85 19.51 -9.50
N LEU A 70 3.66 18.80 -10.29
CA LEU A 70 4.28 19.36 -11.48
C LEU A 70 3.31 19.51 -12.68
N VAL A 71 2.31 18.62 -12.78
CA VAL A 71 1.38 18.63 -13.92
C VAL A 71 -0.03 19.12 -13.59
N LEU A 72 -0.31 19.51 -12.33
CA LEU A 72 -1.65 19.84 -11.87
C LEU A 72 -2.35 20.94 -12.69
N ASN A 73 -1.57 21.89 -13.22
CA ASN A 73 -2.09 23.03 -13.96
C ASN A 73 -2.04 22.84 -15.48
N ASP A 74 -1.37 21.84 -15.99
CA ASP A 74 -0.95 21.74 -17.39
C ASP A 74 -1.72 20.66 -18.18
N LEU A 75 -2.28 19.68 -17.48
CA LEU A 75 -3.06 18.64 -18.12
C LEU A 75 -4.55 18.93 -17.98
N PRO A 76 -5.35 18.78 -19.08
CA PRO A 76 -6.79 18.71 -18.95
C PRO A 76 -7.10 17.64 -17.91
N ALA A 77 -8.07 17.93 -17.02
CA ALA A 77 -8.49 17.00 -15.98
C ALA A 77 -9.06 15.72 -16.60
N LYS A 78 -8.16 14.86 -17.10
CA LYS A 78 -8.53 13.49 -17.43
C LYS A 78 -8.88 12.83 -16.12
N THR A 79 -10.03 12.20 -16.03
CA THR A 79 -10.43 11.44 -14.86
C THR A 79 -9.45 10.28 -14.71
N SER A 80 -8.59 10.34 -13.70
CA SER A 80 -7.72 9.21 -13.36
C SER A 80 -8.61 8.07 -12.86
N LEU A 81 -8.49 6.91 -13.47
CA LEU A 81 -9.14 5.70 -12.98
C LEU A 81 -8.33 5.12 -11.82
N ASP A 82 -9.03 4.78 -10.75
CA ASP A 82 -8.53 3.87 -9.74
C ASP A 82 -8.66 2.41 -10.21
N ASP A 83 -8.18 1.47 -9.40
CA ASP A 83 -8.25 0.03 -9.71
C ASP A 83 -9.69 -0.47 -9.91
N ILE A 84 -10.64 0.15 -9.21
CA ILE A 84 -12.07 -0.18 -9.36
C ILE A 84 -12.56 0.27 -10.74
N GLY A 85 -12.24 1.50 -11.12
CA GLY A 85 -12.59 2.05 -12.44
C GLY A 85 -11.93 1.26 -13.58
N LEU A 86 -10.66 0.89 -13.41
CA LEU A 86 -9.95 0.04 -14.36
C LEU A 86 -10.58 -1.36 -14.45
N GLY A 87 -10.93 -1.97 -13.32
CA GLY A 87 -11.66 -3.24 -13.27
C GLY A 87 -13.02 -3.18 -13.97
N MET A 88 -13.74 -2.10 -13.81
CA MET A 88 -15.01 -1.87 -14.54
C MET A 88 -14.79 -1.73 -16.05
N ALA A 89 -13.70 -1.08 -16.49
CA ALA A 89 -13.33 -0.98 -17.89
C ALA A 89 -13.01 -2.36 -18.48
N PHE A 90 -12.18 -3.16 -17.80
CA PHE A 90 -11.89 -4.54 -18.18
C PHE A 90 -13.18 -5.38 -18.25
N TYR A 91 -14.00 -5.33 -17.20
CA TYR A 91 -15.27 -6.08 -17.17
C TYR A 91 -16.17 -5.73 -18.34
N LYS A 92 -16.31 -4.43 -18.64
CA LYS A 92 -17.15 -3.96 -19.76
C LYS A 92 -16.63 -4.46 -21.10
N CYS A 93 -15.35 -4.25 -21.39
CA CYS A 93 -14.72 -4.70 -22.63
C CYS A 93 -14.86 -6.22 -22.81
N LEU A 94 -14.56 -6.97 -21.75
CA LEU A 94 -14.69 -8.44 -21.76
C LEU A 94 -16.14 -8.90 -21.90
N ALA A 95 -17.12 -8.18 -21.34
CA ALA A 95 -18.54 -8.50 -21.51
C ALA A 95 -18.99 -8.37 -22.97
N GLU A 96 -18.49 -7.37 -23.69
CA GLU A 96 -18.83 -7.09 -25.09
C GLU A 96 -18.14 -8.05 -26.08
N LEU A 97 -17.02 -8.66 -25.72
CA LEU A 97 -16.32 -9.63 -26.56
C LEU A 97 -17.14 -10.96 -26.69
N ASP A 98 -17.22 -11.52 -27.89
CA ASP A 98 -17.75 -12.88 -28.07
C ASP A 98 -16.80 -13.90 -27.37
N PRO A 99 -17.31 -14.77 -26.49
CA PRO A 99 -16.49 -15.80 -25.84
C PRO A 99 -15.69 -16.68 -26.79
N LYS A 100 -16.15 -16.84 -28.02
CA LYS A 100 -15.50 -17.68 -29.05
C LYS A 100 -14.25 -17.03 -29.66
N VAL A 101 -14.09 -15.72 -29.50
CA VAL A 101 -12.93 -14.98 -30.02
C VAL A 101 -11.72 -15.21 -29.11
N LEU A 102 -11.95 -15.41 -27.82
CA LEU A 102 -10.90 -15.77 -26.87
C LEU A 102 -10.69 -17.28 -26.87
N ARG A 103 -9.46 -17.69 -27.16
CA ARG A 103 -9.11 -19.10 -27.31
C ARG A 103 -8.97 -19.84 -25.97
N VAL A 104 -8.41 -19.14 -24.97
CA VAL A 104 -8.12 -19.69 -23.64
C VAL A 104 -9.06 -19.11 -22.58
N TYR A 105 -9.24 -17.80 -22.55
CA TYR A 105 -9.91 -17.11 -21.44
C TYR A 105 -11.42 -16.90 -21.65
N GLY A 106 -12.00 -17.37 -22.76
CA GLY A 106 -13.41 -17.12 -23.09
C GLY A 106 -14.41 -17.58 -22.03
N ALA A 107 -14.13 -18.72 -21.36
CA ALA A 107 -15.01 -19.27 -20.32
C ALA A 107 -14.96 -18.48 -19.00
N ILE A 108 -13.84 -17.84 -18.68
CA ILE A 108 -13.59 -17.11 -17.43
C ILE A 108 -13.53 -15.60 -17.59
N LYS A 109 -13.84 -15.06 -18.75
CA LYS A 109 -13.68 -13.65 -19.09
C LYS A 109 -14.40 -12.66 -18.16
N GLN A 110 -15.42 -13.09 -17.44
CA GLN A 110 -16.16 -12.28 -16.46
C GLN A 110 -15.87 -12.69 -15.02
N ASP A 111 -14.91 -13.59 -14.79
CA ASP A 111 -14.50 -13.96 -13.44
C ASP A 111 -13.76 -12.80 -12.76
N PRO A 112 -14.19 -12.37 -11.56
CA PRO A 112 -13.56 -11.27 -10.86
C PRO A 112 -12.07 -11.50 -10.54
N GLN A 113 -11.66 -12.76 -10.28
CA GLN A 113 -10.25 -13.08 -10.00
C GLN A 113 -9.41 -12.96 -11.26
N PHE A 114 -9.93 -13.38 -12.41
CA PHE A 114 -9.25 -13.20 -13.69
C PHE A 114 -9.10 -11.72 -14.03
N ILE A 115 -10.15 -10.91 -13.83
CA ILE A 115 -10.06 -9.45 -14.02
C ILE A 115 -9.02 -8.83 -13.10
N GLN A 116 -8.96 -9.26 -11.85
CA GLN A 116 -7.93 -8.79 -10.91
C GLN A 116 -6.52 -9.10 -11.40
N GLN A 117 -6.27 -10.31 -11.91
CA GLN A 117 -4.98 -10.67 -12.50
C GLN A 117 -4.63 -9.84 -13.74
N LEU A 118 -5.62 -9.49 -14.56
CA LEU A 118 -5.40 -8.59 -15.70
C LEU A 118 -5.03 -7.17 -15.26
N ILE A 119 -5.61 -6.67 -14.17
CA ILE A 119 -5.28 -5.37 -13.60
C ILE A 119 -3.84 -5.40 -13.05
N GLU A 120 -3.46 -6.45 -12.32
CA GLU A 120 -2.12 -6.63 -11.80
C GLU A 120 -1.08 -6.66 -12.93
N LEU A 121 -1.32 -7.45 -13.98
CA LEU A 121 -0.47 -7.49 -15.16
C LEU A 121 -0.39 -6.12 -15.88
N TYR A 122 -1.52 -5.41 -15.99
CA TYR A 122 -1.55 -4.06 -16.56
C TYR A 122 -0.65 -3.10 -15.77
N HIS A 123 -0.72 -3.14 -14.45
CA HIS A 123 0.14 -2.32 -13.60
C HIS A 123 1.61 -2.70 -13.70
N GLU A 124 1.92 -4.00 -13.72
CA GLU A 124 3.30 -4.48 -13.90
C GLU A 124 3.89 -3.98 -15.20
N MET A 125 3.19 -4.15 -16.32
CA MET A 125 3.65 -3.68 -17.63
C MET A 125 3.80 -2.16 -17.69
N THR A 126 2.83 -1.43 -17.14
CA THR A 126 2.88 0.03 -17.08
C THR A 126 4.06 0.52 -16.24
N THR A 127 4.26 -0.07 -15.05
CA THR A 127 5.37 0.28 -14.15
C THR A 127 6.74 -0.06 -14.74
N ALA A 128 6.81 -1.16 -15.50
CA ALA A 128 8.01 -1.56 -16.25
C ALA A 128 8.22 -0.76 -17.55
N GLN A 129 7.26 0.11 -17.91
CA GLN A 129 7.23 0.82 -19.20
C GLN A 129 7.32 -0.12 -20.42
N MET A 130 6.77 -1.32 -20.28
CA MET A 130 6.70 -2.30 -21.34
C MET A 130 5.48 -2.05 -22.24
N SER A 131 5.67 -2.24 -23.53
CA SER A 131 4.55 -2.28 -24.49
C SER A 131 3.81 -3.61 -24.39
N PHE A 132 2.50 -3.61 -24.63
CA PHE A 132 1.78 -4.88 -24.76
C PHE A 132 2.29 -5.75 -25.91
N LEU A 133 3.02 -5.18 -26.87
CA LEU A 133 3.72 -5.93 -27.91
C LEU A 133 4.89 -6.77 -27.37
N ASP A 134 5.47 -6.37 -26.23
CA ASP A 134 6.56 -7.12 -25.58
C ASP A 134 6.10 -8.47 -25.00
N LEU A 135 4.78 -8.72 -24.98
CA LEU A 135 4.20 -10.03 -24.68
C LEU A 135 4.59 -11.11 -25.71
N GLU A 136 5.32 -10.75 -26.78
CA GLU A 136 5.88 -11.72 -27.74
C GLU A 136 6.81 -12.74 -27.09
N SER A 137 7.38 -12.46 -25.92
CA SER A 137 8.18 -13.38 -25.14
C SER A 137 7.39 -14.54 -24.51
N LEU A 138 6.06 -14.46 -24.44
CA LEU A 138 5.21 -15.54 -23.94
C LEU A 138 5.23 -16.72 -24.92
N THR A 139 5.59 -17.89 -24.42
CA THR A 139 5.73 -19.14 -25.21
C THR A 139 4.37 -19.71 -25.67
N ASP A 140 3.28 -19.39 -24.95
CA ASP A 140 1.92 -19.85 -25.28
C ASP A 140 1.25 -18.82 -26.22
N GLU A 141 1.21 -19.15 -27.51
CA GLU A 141 0.67 -18.27 -28.55
C GLU A 141 -0.82 -17.97 -28.38
N ASP A 142 -1.62 -18.90 -27.87
CA ASP A 142 -3.05 -18.71 -27.69
C ASP A 142 -3.34 -17.76 -26.53
N LYS A 143 -2.62 -17.90 -25.43
CA LYS A 143 -2.72 -16.95 -24.29
C LYS A 143 -2.24 -15.57 -24.70
N ARG A 144 -1.14 -15.49 -25.44
CA ARG A 144 -0.61 -14.21 -25.95
C ARG A 144 -1.63 -13.50 -26.83
N ALA A 145 -2.24 -14.21 -27.77
CA ALA A 145 -3.25 -13.64 -28.66
C ALA A 145 -4.46 -13.10 -27.89
N ASP A 146 -4.95 -13.83 -26.90
CA ASP A 146 -6.05 -13.40 -26.04
C ASP A 146 -5.68 -12.14 -25.24
N LEU A 147 -4.50 -12.12 -24.60
CA LEU A 147 -4.05 -10.97 -23.81
C LEU A 147 -3.87 -9.71 -24.68
N LEU A 148 -3.24 -9.84 -25.85
CA LEU A 148 -3.10 -8.73 -26.79
C LEU A 148 -4.47 -8.16 -27.18
N LEU A 149 -5.42 -9.00 -27.54
CA LEU A 149 -6.77 -8.58 -27.90
C LEU A 149 -7.47 -7.87 -26.75
N ILE A 150 -7.37 -8.40 -25.53
CA ILE A 150 -7.98 -7.81 -24.33
C ILE A 150 -7.39 -6.42 -24.07
N PHE A 151 -6.07 -6.29 -24.07
CA PHE A 151 -5.40 -5.03 -23.79
C PHE A 151 -5.63 -3.98 -24.90
N GLU A 152 -5.69 -4.39 -26.18
CA GLU A 152 -6.06 -3.51 -27.28
C GLU A 152 -7.48 -2.94 -27.10
N GLN A 153 -8.46 -3.79 -26.77
CA GLN A 153 -9.84 -3.37 -26.53
C GLN A 153 -9.97 -2.41 -25.35
N VAL A 154 -9.31 -2.73 -24.24
CA VAL A 154 -9.33 -1.85 -23.05
C VAL A 154 -8.64 -0.53 -23.34
N THR A 155 -7.49 -0.54 -24.01
CA THR A 155 -6.77 0.69 -24.41
C THR A 155 -7.63 1.56 -25.33
N ALA A 156 -8.28 0.97 -26.33
CA ALA A 156 -9.19 1.70 -27.22
C ALA A 156 -10.38 2.32 -26.45
N TYR A 157 -10.96 1.57 -25.50
CA TYR A 157 -12.04 2.07 -24.66
C TYR A 157 -11.60 3.24 -23.77
N LEU A 158 -10.45 3.14 -23.14
CA LEU A 158 -9.91 4.19 -22.28
C LEU A 158 -9.59 5.46 -23.09
N ASN A 159 -9.05 5.31 -24.29
CA ASN A 159 -8.77 6.42 -25.20
C ASN A 159 -10.05 7.15 -25.65
N GLN A 160 -11.09 6.40 -26.02
CA GLN A 160 -12.39 6.99 -26.41
C GLN A 160 -13.05 7.75 -25.26
N GLY A 161 -12.92 7.25 -24.03
CA GLY A 161 -13.45 7.89 -22.83
C GLY A 161 -12.66 9.09 -22.34
N GLN A 162 -11.53 9.44 -22.96
CA GLN A 162 -10.58 10.44 -22.45
C GLN A 162 -10.16 10.16 -21.01
N LEU A 163 -10.12 8.88 -20.64
CA LEU A 163 -9.71 8.44 -19.31
C LEU A 163 -8.18 8.41 -19.25
N ALA A 164 -7.64 8.79 -18.11
CA ALA A 164 -6.20 8.76 -17.92
C ALA A 164 -5.71 7.31 -17.86
N GLN A 165 -4.75 6.98 -18.73
CA GLN A 165 -4.06 5.70 -18.75
C GLN A 165 -2.72 5.84 -18.03
N GLY A 166 -2.34 4.80 -17.29
CA GLY A 166 -1.05 4.77 -16.62
C GLY A 166 -1.03 5.46 -15.24
N SER A 167 0.14 5.45 -14.66
CA SER A 167 0.44 6.03 -13.37
C SER A 167 0.56 7.57 -13.44
N GLN A 168 0.58 8.22 -12.28
CA GLN A 168 0.89 9.66 -12.20
C GLN A 168 2.28 9.97 -12.79
N LEU A 169 3.22 9.02 -12.68
CA LEU A 169 4.57 9.15 -13.25
C LEU A 169 4.55 9.04 -14.77
N SER A 170 3.77 8.11 -15.33
CA SER A 170 3.59 8.01 -16.79
C SER A 170 3.05 9.32 -17.39
N HIS A 171 2.10 9.97 -16.71
CA HIS A 171 1.59 11.27 -17.15
C HIS A 171 2.64 12.37 -17.09
N LEU A 172 3.46 12.38 -16.02
CA LEU A 172 4.57 13.32 -15.94
C LEU A 172 5.59 13.09 -17.06
N ILE A 173 5.96 11.83 -17.32
CA ILE A 173 6.87 11.45 -18.40
C ILE A 173 6.36 11.98 -19.74
N GLU A 174 5.09 11.66 -20.07
CA GLU A 174 4.45 12.14 -21.32
C GLU A 174 4.44 13.67 -21.41
N ALA A 175 4.12 14.34 -20.30
CA ALA A 175 4.07 15.80 -20.27
C ALA A 175 5.45 16.44 -20.46
N ILE A 176 6.51 15.90 -19.86
CA ILE A 176 7.88 16.39 -20.03
C ILE A 176 8.38 16.13 -21.45
N GLU A 177 8.16 14.94 -22.00
CA GLU A 177 8.60 14.56 -23.37
C GLU A 177 7.91 15.39 -24.45
N ASN A 178 6.67 15.79 -24.22
CA ASN A 178 5.90 16.64 -25.14
C ASN A 178 6.03 18.15 -24.84
N ASP A 179 6.94 18.56 -23.95
CA ASP A 179 7.12 19.96 -23.52
C ASP A 179 5.82 20.66 -23.07
N LYS A 180 4.94 19.91 -22.40
CA LYS A 180 3.63 20.39 -21.92
C LYS A 180 3.63 20.80 -20.46
N VAL A 181 4.77 20.77 -19.78
CA VAL A 181 4.90 21.20 -18.38
C VAL A 181 5.27 22.67 -18.32
N SER A 182 4.42 23.49 -17.70
CA SER A 182 4.64 24.93 -17.55
C SER A 182 5.65 25.30 -16.47
N SER A 183 6.01 24.35 -15.61
CA SER A 183 6.95 24.58 -14.52
C SER A 183 8.37 24.85 -15.05
N ASP A 184 9.01 25.90 -14.51
CA ASP A 184 10.41 26.18 -14.80
C ASP A 184 11.32 25.20 -14.05
N PHE A 185 11.82 24.21 -14.76
CA PHE A 185 12.71 23.18 -14.21
C PHE A 185 14.01 23.76 -13.65
N SER A 186 14.44 24.97 -14.09
CA SER A 186 15.62 25.62 -13.55
C SER A 186 15.45 26.06 -12.09
N GLN A 187 14.22 26.23 -11.63
CA GLN A 187 13.86 26.62 -10.26
C GLN A 187 13.58 25.41 -9.34
N ILE A 188 13.70 24.19 -9.87
CA ILE A 188 13.37 22.97 -9.15
C ILE A 188 14.65 22.20 -8.83
N ALA A 189 14.66 21.57 -7.65
CA ALA A 189 15.68 20.60 -7.28
C ALA A 189 15.03 19.36 -6.62
N LEU A 190 15.68 18.22 -6.74
CA LEU A 190 15.27 16.96 -6.12
C LEU A 190 16.32 16.52 -5.11
N VAL A 191 15.85 16.09 -3.94
CA VAL A 191 16.67 15.38 -2.96
C VAL A 191 15.99 14.02 -2.72
N ILE A 192 16.71 12.93 -2.94
CA ILE A 192 16.18 11.57 -2.92
C ILE A 192 16.84 10.79 -1.79
N ASP A 193 16.03 10.31 -0.83
CA ASP A 193 16.47 9.65 0.39
C ASP A 193 15.80 8.28 0.57
N GLY A 194 16.57 7.27 0.93
CA GLY A 194 16.06 5.96 1.35
C GLY A 194 15.73 4.99 0.21
N PHE A 195 16.17 5.26 -0.99
CA PHE A 195 16.03 4.34 -2.12
C PHE A 195 17.28 3.45 -2.27
N THR A 196 17.04 2.20 -2.62
CA THR A 196 18.06 1.22 -2.99
C THR A 196 17.87 0.71 -4.43
N ARG A 197 16.83 1.14 -5.08
CA ARG A 197 16.51 0.91 -6.52
C ARG A 197 15.42 1.88 -6.94
N PHE A 198 15.33 2.14 -8.22
CA PHE A 198 14.17 2.78 -8.84
C PHE A 198 13.33 1.77 -9.62
N SER A 199 12.04 2.02 -9.74
CA SER A 199 11.25 1.42 -10.80
C SER A 199 11.65 2.04 -12.15
N ALA A 200 11.27 1.40 -13.26
CA ALA A 200 11.58 1.94 -14.59
C ALA A 200 10.97 3.34 -14.81
N GLU A 201 9.76 3.57 -14.31
CA GLU A 201 9.11 4.89 -14.35
C GLU A 201 9.86 5.93 -13.52
N GLU A 202 10.25 5.60 -12.29
CA GLU A 202 10.99 6.51 -11.42
C GLU A 202 12.35 6.87 -12.05
N GLU A 203 13.06 5.89 -12.57
CA GLU A 203 14.33 6.09 -13.24
C GLU A 203 14.18 6.97 -14.50
N ARG A 204 13.12 6.75 -15.29
CA ARG A 204 12.81 7.57 -16.46
C ARG A 204 12.51 9.01 -16.10
N VAL A 205 11.75 9.25 -15.02
CA VAL A 205 11.47 10.60 -14.51
C VAL A 205 12.76 11.28 -14.07
N VAL A 206 13.64 10.59 -13.33
CA VAL A 206 14.94 11.12 -12.90
C VAL A 206 15.81 11.49 -14.12
N ASP A 207 15.85 10.64 -15.16
CA ASP A 207 16.56 10.90 -16.41
C ASP A 207 16.05 12.15 -17.13
N LEU A 208 14.73 12.26 -17.27
CA LEU A 208 14.12 13.40 -17.96
C LEU A 208 14.35 14.70 -17.21
N LEU A 209 14.16 14.71 -15.89
CA LEU A 209 14.41 15.88 -15.05
C LEU A 209 15.89 16.29 -15.07
N HIS A 210 16.80 15.33 -15.03
CA HIS A 210 18.23 15.58 -15.17
C HIS A 210 18.58 16.22 -16.52
N ARG A 211 18.02 15.71 -17.63
CA ARG A 211 18.19 16.29 -18.97
C ARG A 211 17.62 17.71 -19.10
N LYS A 212 16.58 18.03 -18.36
CA LYS A 212 15.98 19.37 -18.27
C LYS A 212 16.75 20.31 -17.33
N GLY A 213 17.88 19.88 -16.77
CA GLY A 213 18.76 20.72 -15.94
C GLY A 213 18.33 20.81 -14.47
N VAL A 214 17.42 19.96 -13.99
CA VAL A 214 17.07 19.87 -12.58
C VAL A 214 18.28 19.41 -11.77
N GLU A 215 18.59 20.09 -10.68
CA GLU A 215 19.61 19.65 -9.73
C GLU A 215 19.07 18.50 -8.88
N ILE A 216 19.81 17.38 -8.89
CA ILE A 216 19.37 16.15 -8.22
C ILE A 216 20.48 15.69 -7.26
N VAL A 217 20.12 15.50 -6.00
CA VAL A 217 20.98 14.93 -4.95
C VAL A 217 20.38 13.61 -4.51
N ILE A 218 21.16 12.54 -4.55
CA ILE A 218 20.72 11.19 -4.15
C ILE A 218 21.67 10.67 -3.07
N GLY A 219 21.13 10.19 -1.96
CA GLY A 219 21.88 9.60 -0.88
C GLY A 219 21.46 8.20 -0.52
N ALA A 220 22.43 7.37 -0.11
CA ALA A 220 22.17 6.04 0.39
C ALA A 220 23.14 5.68 1.53
N TYR A 221 22.80 4.67 2.32
CA TYR A 221 23.70 4.13 3.33
C TYR A 221 24.67 3.12 2.72
N ALA A 222 25.96 3.30 2.96
CA ALA A 222 27.00 2.34 2.62
C ALA A 222 28.22 2.54 3.54
N SER A 223 28.93 1.46 3.85
CA SER A 223 30.25 1.59 4.43
C SER A 223 31.28 1.91 3.34
N LYS A 224 32.35 2.60 3.68
CA LYS A 224 33.45 2.88 2.75
C LYS A 224 34.04 1.57 2.20
N LYS A 225 34.16 0.53 3.05
CA LYS A 225 34.63 -0.78 2.68
C LYS A 225 33.72 -1.43 1.62
N ALA A 226 32.41 -1.47 1.88
CA ALA A 226 31.44 -2.04 0.95
C ALA A 226 31.40 -1.28 -0.40
N TYR A 227 31.60 0.04 -0.38
CA TYR A 227 31.57 0.85 -1.59
C TYR A 227 32.82 0.68 -2.48
N ILE A 228 34.00 0.51 -1.89
CA ILE A 228 35.28 0.46 -2.63
C ILE A 228 35.64 -0.96 -3.05
N SER A 229 35.37 -1.95 -2.20
CA SER A 229 35.75 -3.34 -2.45
C SER A 229 34.63 -4.11 -3.15
N PRO A 230 34.94 -4.97 -4.14
CA PRO A 230 33.97 -5.93 -4.61
C PRO A 230 33.56 -6.81 -3.43
N PHE A 231 32.27 -6.84 -3.12
CA PHE A 231 31.74 -7.61 -2.00
C PHE A 231 31.08 -8.90 -2.48
N ALA A 232 31.02 -9.89 -1.57
CA ALA A 232 30.29 -11.12 -1.81
C ALA A 232 28.77 -10.85 -1.78
N GLU A 233 28.02 -11.68 -2.48
CA GLU A 233 26.55 -11.68 -2.37
C GLU A 233 26.12 -11.76 -0.90
N GLY A 234 25.11 -10.96 -0.53
CA GLY A 234 24.56 -10.93 0.82
C GLY A 234 25.19 -9.89 1.75
N ASN A 235 26.10 -9.03 1.28
CA ASN A 235 26.55 -7.91 2.10
C ASN A 235 25.37 -7.00 2.48
N LEU A 236 25.39 -6.45 3.71
CA LEU A 236 24.34 -5.57 4.25
C LEU A 236 24.04 -4.36 3.34
N TYR A 237 25.04 -3.85 2.65
CA TYR A 237 24.94 -2.67 1.81
C TYR A 237 24.81 -2.99 0.32
N GLN A 238 24.71 -4.27 -0.06
CA GLN A 238 24.72 -4.69 -1.46
C GLN A 238 23.76 -3.87 -2.32
N ALA A 239 22.50 -3.82 -1.94
CA ALA A 239 21.47 -3.12 -2.73
C ALA A 239 21.77 -1.60 -2.87
N SER A 240 22.23 -0.95 -1.81
CA SER A 240 22.59 0.48 -1.83
C SER A 240 23.83 0.74 -2.68
N VAL A 241 24.83 -0.12 -2.58
CA VAL A 241 26.10 0.02 -3.32
C VAL A 241 25.89 -0.24 -4.81
N GLU A 242 25.18 -1.31 -5.18
CA GLU A 242 24.82 -1.59 -6.57
C GLU A 242 24.03 -0.43 -7.18
N PHE A 243 23.06 0.10 -6.44
CA PHE A 243 22.28 1.27 -6.86
C PHE A 243 23.15 2.49 -7.11
N LEU A 244 24.06 2.84 -6.17
CA LEU A 244 24.95 3.97 -6.32
C LEU A 244 25.94 3.79 -7.46
N HIS A 245 26.49 2.59 -7.64
CA HIS A 245 27.39 2.28 -8.77
C HIS A 245 26.66 2.37 -10.11
N HIS A 246 25.43 1.86 -10.20
CA HIS A 246 24.58 1.99 -11.38
C HIS A 246 24.39 3.48 -11.75
N LEU A 247 23.97 4.30 -10.77
CA LEU A 247 23.77 5.73 -11.00
C LEU A 247 25.07 6.47 -11.32
N ALA A 248 26.17 6.14 -10.64
CA ALA A 248 27.47 6.75 -10.89
C ALA A 248 27.96 6.47 -12.32
N ALA A 249 27.79 5.24 -12.80
CA ALA A 249 28.15 4.85 -14.17
C ALA A 249 27.21 5.54 -15.20
N LYS A 250 25.89 5.52 -14.95
CA LYS A 250 24.89 6.08 -15.85
C LYS A 250 25.05 7.59 -16.06
N TYR A 251 25.27 8.33 -14.97
CA TYR A 251 25.37 9.79 -15.00
C TYR A 251 26.81 10.32 -15.00
N GLN A 252 27.80 9.43 -15.07
CA GLN A 252 29.23 9.78 -15.05
C GLN A 252 29.60 10.73 -13.90
N THR A 253 29.00 10.48 -12.72
CA THR A 253 29.15 11.34 -11.54
C THR A 253 29.79 10.54 -10.41
N PRO A 254 30.89 11.03 -9.81
CA PRO A 254 31.51 10.34 -8.69
C PRO A 254 30.62 10.41 -7.45
N THR A 255 30.58 9.32 -6.69
CA THR A 255 29.88 9.29 -5.39
C THR A 255 30.81 9.83 -4.30
N GLN A 256 30.28 10.65 -3.41
CA GLN A 256 31.01 11.30 -2.31
C GLN A 256 30.72 10.58 -1.00
N ASP A 257 31.79 10.25 -0.26
CA ASP A 257 31.70 9.79 1.11
C ASP A 257 31.42 10.96 2.05
N ARG A 258 30.32 10.89 2.80
CA ARG A 258 29.91 11.90 3.79
C ARG A 258 29.90 11.34 5.21
N SER A 259 30.51 10.17 5.42
CA SER A 259 30.63 9.57 6.75
C SER A 259 31.42 10.50 7.69
N GLN A 260 30.91 10.66 8.88
CA GLN A 260 31.60 11.44 9.92
C GLN A 260 32.55 10.54 10.72
N THR A 261 33.70 11.08 11.11
CA THR A 261 34.60 10.37 12.01
C THR A 261 34.09 10.51 13.44
N HIS A 262 33.76 9.40 14.07
CA HIS A 262 33.33 9.37 15.45
C HIS A 262 34.51 8.97 16.36
N GLU A 263 34.77 9.75 17.39
CA GLU A 263 35.88 9.50 18.32
C GLU A 263 35.70 8.20 19.16
N LYS A 264 34.43 7.84 19.42
CA LYS A 264 34.08 6.64 20.20
C LYS A 264 33.27 5.67 19.37
N ILE A 265 33.69 4.41 19.39
CA ILE A 265 32.94 3.30 18.83
C ILE A 265 31.92 2.85 19.88
N ASP A 266 30.63 2.96 19.56
CA ASP A 266 29.56 2.49 20.44
C ASP A 266 29.16 1.02 20.15
N SER A 267 28.28 0.48 20.96
CA SER A 267 27.82 -0.92 20.84
C SER A 267 27.13 -1.18 19.48
N PHE A 268 26.42 -0.20 18.93
CA PHE A 268 25.76 -0.31 17.65
C PHE A 268 26.75 -0.35 16.47
N ASP A 269 27.78 0.47 16.51
CA ASP A 269 28.87 0.45 15.54
C ASP A 269 29.64 -0.89 15.59
N LYS A 270 29.93 -1.39 16.80
CA LYS A 270 30.54 -2.71 16.97
C LYS A 270 29.71 -3.82 16.35
N ALA A 271 28.38 -3.81 16.61
CA ALA A 271 27.44 -4.79 16.02
C ALA A 271 27.38 -4.70 14.49
N SER A 272 27.34 -3.49 13.95
CA SER A 272 27.34 -3.28 12.50
C SER A 272 28.60 -3.82 11.84
N ARG A 273 29.78 -3.54 12.40
CA ARG A 273 31.06 -4.04 11.88
C ARG A 273 31.17 -5.57 11.98
N LEU A 274 30.66 -6.16 13.06
CA LEU A 274 30.62 -7.62 13.21
C LEU A 274 29.72 -8.25 12.14
N LEU A 275 28.53 -7.67 11.89
CA LEU A 275 27.64 -8.15 10.86
C LEU A 275 28.29 -8.03 9.46
N GLU A 276 28.89 -6.88 9.14
CA GLU A 276 29.56 -6.68 7.86
C GLU A 276 30.72 -7.68 7.68
N SER A 277 31.55 -7.90 8.71
CA SER A 277 32.65 -8.87 8.66
C SER A 277 32.16 -10.31 8.53
N SER A 278 31.01 -10.64 9.07
CA SER A 278 30.42 -11.98 8.95
C SER A 278 29.96 -12.28 7.53
N TYR A 279 29.49 -11.28 6.77
CA TYR A 279 29.09 -11.46 5.38
C TYR A 279 30.29 -11.55 4.41
N ASP A 280 31.34 -10.79 4.66
CA ASP A 280 32.52 -10.80 3.79
C ASP A 280 33.64 -11.74 4.26
N PHE A 281 33.39 -12.52 5.32
CA PHE A 281 34.33 -13.46 5.93
C PHE A 281 35.67 -12.81 6.34
N SER A 282 35.68 -11.50 6.60
CA SER A 282 36.89 -10.83 7.05
C SER A 282 37.13 -11.02 8.53
N GLU A 283 38.40 -11.14 8.91
CA GLU A 283 38.75 -11.16 10.32
C GLU A 283 38.57 -9.75 10.92
N LEU A 284 37.78 -9.68 11.98
CA LEU A 284 37.57 -8.47 12.75
C LEU A 284 37.77 -8.77 14.23
N THR A 285 38.74 -8.09 14.85
CA THR A 285 38.95 -8.16 16.29
C THR A 285 38.35 -6.90 16.91
N LEU A 286 37.28 -7.08 17.69
CA LEU A 286 36.63 -6.01 18.45
C LEU A 286 36.64 -6.38 19.94
N GLU A 287 37.02 -5.44 20.77
CA GLU A 287 36.86 -5.59 22.23
C GLU A 287 35.38 -5.33 22.56
N VAL A 288 34.75 -6.36 23.16
CA VAL A 288 33.34 -6.31 23.60
C VAL A 288 33.37 -6.23 25.14
N ASP A 289 32.80 -5.17 25.67
CA ASP A 289 32.70 -4.95 27.13
C ASP A 289 31.30 -5.33 27.68
N ASP A 290 31.12 -5.23 29.00
CA ASP A 290 29.83 -5.59 29.62
C ASP A 290 28.71 -4.65 29.24
N LYS A 291 29.01 -3.38 28.95
CA LYS A 291 28.03 -2.39 28.46
C LYS A 291 27.50 -2.74 27.07
N ASP A 292 28.36 -3.28 26.20
CA ASP A 292 27.92 -3.76 24.89
C ASP A 292 26.95 -4.93 25.01
N ARG A 293 27.19 -5.84 25.98
CA ARG A 293 26.31 -6.98 26.26
C ARG A 293 24.97 -6.55 26.87
N GLU A 294 24.93 -5.49 27.65
CA GLU A 294 23.70 -4.90 28.16
C GLU A 294 22.90 -4.23 27.07
N ASN A 295 23.57 -3.57 26.13
CA ASN A 295 22.93 -2.83 25.03
C ASN A 295 22.45 -3.73 23.88
N LEU A 296 23.07 -4.91 23.70
CA LEU A 296 22.75 -5.83 22.63
C LEU A 296 22.38 -7.19 23.18
N GLN A 297 21.12 -7.59 23.07
CA GLN A 297 20.60 -8.85 23.58
C GLN A 297 19.96 -9.65 22.44
N ILE A 298 20.20 -10.94 22.44
CA ILE A 298 19.57 -11.89 21.52
C ILE A 298 18.70 -12.84 22.33
N TRP A 299 17.42 -12.87 21.99
CA TRP A 299 16.45 -13.77 22.63
C TRP A 299 16.00 -14.83 21.64
N SER A 300 15.90 -16.08 22.13
CA SER A 300 15.34 -17.19 21.37
C SER A 300 14.06 -17.64 22.06
N CYS A 301 12.95 -17.67 21.34
CA CYS A 301 11.63 -18.07 21.81
C CYS A 301 11.11 -19.24 20.97
N LEU A 302 10.23 -20.05 21.56
CA LEU A 302 9.63 -21.18 20.85
C LEU A 302 8.47 -20.74 19.95
N MET A 303 7.77 -19.67 20.32
CA MET A 303 6.60 -19.17 19.60
C MET A 303 6.62 -17.65 19.49
N GLN A 304 6.08 -17.11 18.40
CA GLN A 304 5.92 -15.67 18.19
C GLN A 304 5.21 -14.95 19.35
N LYS A 305 4.27 -15.62 19.99
CA LYS A 305 3.56 -15.07 21.14
C LYS A 305 4.52 -14.79 22.30
N GLU A 306 5.39 -15.74 22.63
CA GLU A 306 6.39 -15.59 23.71
C GLU A 306 7.39 -14.48 23.39
N GLU A 307 7.78 -14.36 22.13
CA GLU A 307 8.66 -13.28 21.65
C GLU A 307 8.03 -11.91 21.89
N LEU A 308 6.77 -11.72 21.50
CA LEU A 308 6.04 -10.47 21.73
C LEU A 308 5.82 -10.17 23.23
N GLU A 309 5.56 -11.18 24.04
CA GLU A 309 5.43 -11.02 25.50
C GLU A 309 6.77 -10.61 26.14
N LEU A 310 7.90 -11.15 25.66
CA LEU A 310 9.23 -10.71 26.09
C LEU A 310 9.49 -9.26 25.70
N VAL A 311 9.21 -8.89 24.47
CA VAL A 311 9.34 -7.51 23.99
C VAL A 311 8.48 -6.57 24.82
N ALA A 312 7.22 -6.92 25.07
CA ALA A 312 6.29 -6.11 25.86
C ALA A 312 6.80 -5.90 27.30
N ARG A 313 7.31 -6.97 27.94
CA ARG A 313 7.92 -6.89 29.27
C ARG A 313 9.17 -6.03 29.28
N ALA A 314 10.05 -6.20 28.29
CA ALA A 314 11.27 -5.41 28.17
C ALA A 314 10.97 -3.90 28.00
N ILE A 315 9.97 -3.54 27.19
CA ILE A 315 9.53 -2.14 27.04
C ILE A 315 9.01 -1.60 28.37
N ARG A 316 8.16 -2.35 29.06
CA ARG A 316 7.61 -1.93 30.37
C ARG A 316 8.71 -1.78 31.41
N GLN A 317 9.69 -2.71 31.45
CA GLN A 317 10.83 -2.64 32.35
C GLN A 317 11.70 -1.40 32.06
N LYS A 318 12.03 -1.16 30.78
CA LYS A 318 12.83 0.02 30.40
C LYS A 318 12.14 1.33 30.77
N LEU A 319 10.83 1.44 30.59
CA LEU A 319 10.05 2.61 31.02
C LEU A 319 10.00 2.79 32.55
N HIS A 320 10.04 1.68 33.30
CA HIS A 320 10.13 1.73 34.76
C HIS A 320 11.50 2.21 35.24
N ASP A 321 12.57 1.66 34.65
CA ASP A 321 13.94 1.95 35.03
C ASP A 321 14.42 3.33 34.55
N HIS A 322 13.79 3.86 33.46
CA HIS A 322 14.12 5.10 32.79
C HIS A 322 12.88 5.99 32.63
N PRO A 323 12.50 6.75 33.67
CA PRO A 323 11.29 7.59 33.65
C PRO A 323 11.30 8.69 32.59
N GLU A 324 12.46 9.07 32.06
CA GLU A 324 12.64 10.03 30.98
C GLU A 324 12.19 9.50 29.62
N LEU A 325 12.05 8.16 29.47
CA LEU A 325 11.60 7.53 28.25
C LEU A 325 10.06 7.53 28.15
N SER A 326 9.58 7.47 26.95
CA SER A 326 8.16 7.30 26.62
C SER A 326 7.99 6.26 25.51
N TYR A 327 6.79 5.75 25.30
CA TYR A 327 6.53 4.75 24.26
C TYR A 327 7.00 5.15 22.85
N LYS A 328 7.03 6.43 22.53
CA LYS A 328 7.54 6.95 21.25
C LYS A 328 9.04 6.72 21.03
N ASN A 329 9.80 6.40 22.08
CA ASN A 329 11.22 6.13 21.99
C ASN A 329 11.54 4.67 21.61
N PHE A 330 10.51 3.82 21.51
CA PHE A 330 10.66 2.41 21.14
C PHE A 330 10.21 2.20 19.68
N ARG A 331 11.00 1.41 18.94
CA ARG A 331 10.68 0.95 17.60
C ARG A 331 10.84 -0.56 17.53
N ILE A 332 9.85 -1.24 16.92
CA ILE A 332 9.88 -2.67 16.66
C ILE A 332 9.92 -2.87 15.16
N LEU A 333 10.89 -3.62 14.68
CA LEU A 333 11.04 -4.00 13.28
C LEU A 333 10.64 -5.47 13.14
N LEU A 334 9.70 -5.75 12.26
CA LEU A 334 9.21 -7.10 11.99
C LEU A 334 9.58 -7.50 10.56
N GLY A 335 10.17 -8.66 10.38
CA GLY A 335 10.49 -9.20 9.06
C GLY A 335 9.23 -9.56 8.27
N ASP A 336 8.21 -10.09 8.97
CA ASP A 336 6.88 -10.35 8.42
C ASP A 336 5.79 -9.81 9.35
N VAL A 337 5.23 -8.66 8.99
CA VAL A 337 4.18 -8.01 9.76
C VAL A 337 2.88 -8.84 9.77
N ALA A 338 2.59 -9.56 8.68
CA ALA A 338 1.32 -10.28 8.54
C ALA A 338 1.18 -11.41 9.57
N SER A 339 2.27 -12.14 9.85
CA SER A 339 2.29 -13.23 10.82
C SER A 339 2.18 -12.76 12.27
N TYR A 340 2.65 -11.55 12.57
CA TYR A 340 2.64 -10.99 13.94
C TYR A 340 1.39 -10.16 14.26
N GLN A 341 0.67 -9.66 13.29
CA GLN A 341 -0.37 -8.64 13.45
C GLN A 341 -1.43 -8.96 14.51
N LEU A 342 -1.99 -10.17 14.49
CA LEU A 342 -3.05 -10.58 15.42
C LEU A 342 -2.51 -10.72 16.85
N SER A 343 -1.37 -11.39 16.99
CA SER A 343 -0.74 -11.62 18.30
C SER A 343 -0.23 -10.31 18.92
N LEU A 344 0.35 -9.42 18.10
CA LEU A 344 0.87 -8.13 18.54
C LEU A 344 -0.24 -7.27 19.14
N LYS A 345 -1.37 -7.12 18.44
CA LYS A 345 -2.50 -6.34 18.94
C LYS A 345 -2.96 -6.86 20.29
N THR A 346 -3.24 -8.15 20.40
CA THR A 346 -3.75 -8.78 21.61
C THR A 346 -2.79 -8.62 22.80
N ILE A 347 -1.49 -8.85 22.58
CA ILE A 347 -0.47 -8.80 23.63
C ILE A 347 -0.24 -7.36 24.08
N PHE A 348 -0.10 -6.42 23.14
CA PHE A 348 0.18 -5.03 23.49
C PHE A 348 -1.02 -4.36 24.18
N GLU A 349 -2.27 -4.70 23.81
CA GLU A 349 -3.46 -4.31 24.57
C GLU A 349 -3.45 -4.89 26.00
N GLN A 350 -3.08 -6.17 26.16
CA GLN A 350 -2.96 -6.81 27.47
C GLN A 350 -1.91 -6.14 28.37
N TYR A 351 -0.77 -5.73 27.79
CA TYR A 351 0.29 -5.02 28.50
C TYR A 351 0.09 -3.51 28.55
N GLN A 352 -1.03 -2.99 28.01
CA GLN A 352 -1.36 -1.56 27.94
C GLN A 352 -0.25 -0.73 27.27
N ILE A 353 0.31 -1.26 26.19
CA ILE A 353 1.33 -0.60 25.38
C ILE A 353 0.64 0.03 24.17
N PRO A 354 0.58 1.37 24.06
CA PRO A 354 0.10 2.02 22.86
C PRO A 354 1.09 1.78 21.71
N PHE A 355 0.60 1.39 20.55
CA PHE A 355 1.45 1.13 19.39
C PHE A 355 0.80 1.67 18.11
N TYR A 356 1.62 1.95 17.13
CA TYR A 356 1.21 2.27 15.78
C TYR A 356 1.79 1.22 14.81
N LEU A 357 0.92 0.59 14.05
CA LEU A 357 1.30 -0.35 13.01
C LEU A 357 1.10 0.34 11.66
N GLY A 358 2.22 0.68 10.99
CA GLY A 358 2.23 1.43 9.72
C GLY A 358 1.74 0.62 8.52
N ARG A 359 0.59 -0.06 8.65
CA ARG A 359 -0.02 -0.90 7.62
C ARG A 359 -1.51 -0.58 7.47
N SER A 360 -1.97 -0.57 6.23
CA SER A 360 -3.40 -0.55 5.93
C SER A 360 -4.03 -1.89 6.28
N GLU A 361 -5.11 -1.88 7.04
CA GLU A 361 -5.94 -3.07 7.29
C GLU A 361 -6.97 -3.22 6.18
N SER A 362 -7.22 -4.48 5.78
CA SER A 362 -8.29 -4.76 4.83
C SER A 362 -9.65 -4.48 5.47
N MET A 363 -10.48 -3.71 4.81
CA MET A 363 -11.86 -3.48 5.23
C MET A 363 -12.82 -4.64 4.90
N ALA A 364 -12.34 -5.76 4.36
CA ALA A 364 -13.18 -6.88 3.95
C ALA A 364 -14.10 -7.40 5.07
N HIS A 365 -13.63 -7.36 6.32
CA HIS A 365 -14.40 -7.80 7.49
C HIS A 365 -15.03 -6.64 8.27
N HIS A 366 -14.92 -5.41 7.79
CA HIS A 366 -15.54 -4.27 8.44
C HIS A 366 -17.08 -4.35 8.30
N PRO A 367 -17.86 -4.05 9.35
CA PRO A 367 -19.32 -4.15 9.31
C PRO A 367 -19.97 -3.43 8.12
N LEU A 368 -19.45 -2.26 7.74
CA LEU A 368 -19.94 -1.51 6.58
C LEU A 368 -19.76 -2.28 5.26
N THR A 369 -18.60 -2.90 5.06
CA THR A 369 -18.33 -3.72 3.86
C THR A 369 -19.24 -4.94 3.84
N GLN A 370 -19.37 -5.63 4.97
CA GLN A 370 -20.26 -6.78 5.12
C GLN A 370 -21.75 -6.40 4.88
N TYR A 371 -22.14 -5.21 5.32
CA TYR A 371 -23.47 -4.66 5.06
C TYR A 371 -23.76 -4.53 3.55
N VAL A 372 -22.87 -3.82 2.83
CA VAL A 372 -23.01 -3.62 1.38
C VAL A 372 -22.95 -4.97 0.64
N GLU A 373 -21.98 -5.81 0.97
CA GLU A 373 -21.82 -7.14 0.36
C GLU A 373 -23.07 -8.01 0.58
N SER A 374 -23.58 -8.06 1.80
CA SER A 374 -24.76 -8.87 2.12
C SER A 374 -26.00 -8.44 1.32
N ILE A 375 -26.20 -7.14 1.12
CA ILE A 375 -27.30 -6.64 0.28
C ILE A 375 -27.12 -7.05 -1.19
N LEU A 376 -25.91 -6.93 -1.73
CA LEU A 376 -25.60 -7.37 -3.10
C LEU A 376 -25.80 -8.88 -3.26
N ARG A 377 -25.37 -9.67 -2.28
CA ARG A 377 -25.55 -11.14 -2.25
C ARG A 377 -27.01 -11.53 -2.15
N LEU A 378 -27.82 -10.83 -1.32
CA LEU A 378 -29.27 -11.04 -1.24
C LEU A 378 -29.94 -10.89 -2.61
N LYS A 379 -29.55 -9.86 -3.36
CA LYS A 379 -30.05 -9.66 -4.73
C LYS A 379 -29.56 -10.76 -5.68
N ARG A 380 -28.26 -11.06 -5.67
CA ARG A 380 -27.62 -12.01 -6.59
C ARG A 380 -28.12 -13.45 -6.36
N TYR A 381 -28.24 -13.88 -5.11
CA TYR A 381 -28.59 -15.25 -4.72
C TYR A 381 -30.04 -15.42 -4.28
N ARG A 382 -30.90 -14.45 -4.63
CA ARG A 382 -32.36 -14.52 -4.39
C ARG A 382 -32.75 -14.74 -2.94
N PHE A 383 -32.16 -13.98 -2.02
CA PHE A 383 -32.45 -14.02 -0.58
C PHE A 383 -32.10 -15.36 0.07
N ARG A 384 -30.85 -15.75 0.01
CA ARG A 384 -30.36 -16.85 0.86
C ARG A 384 -30.46 -16.46 2.33
N GLN A 385 -30.82 -17.41 3.17
CA GLN A 385 -30.93 -17.23 4.61
C GLN A 385 -29.63 -16.68 5.22
N GLU A 386 -28.48 -17.25 4.83
CA GLU A 386 -27.16 -16.85 5.32
C GLU A 386 -26.86 -15.37 5.03
N ASP A 387 -27.15 -14.92 3.81
CA ASP A 387 -26.89 -13.53 3.41
C ASP A 387 -27.79 -12.54 4.18
N LEU A 388 -29.04 -12.95 4.49
CA LEU A 388 -29.96 -12.17 5.31
C LEU A 388 -29.48 -12.06 6.75
N ILE A 389 -29.07 -13.15 7.35
CA ILE A 389 -28.54 -13.15 8.73
C ILE A 389 -27.23 -12.37 8.82
N ASN A 390 -26.34 -12.50 7.84
CA ASN A 390 -25.13 -11.70 7.79
C ASN A 390 -25.45 -10.21 7.74
N LEU A 391 -26.43 -9.78 6.93
CA LEU A 391 -26.89 -8.39 6.91
C LEU A 391 -27.37 -7.92 8.29
N LEU A 392 -28.21 -8.70 8.96
CA LEU A 392 -28.72 -8.34 10.28
C LEU A 392 -27.62 -8.25 11.34
N ARG A 393 -26.65 -9.16 11.30
CA ARG A 393 -25.52 -9.21 12.24
C ARG A 393 -24.53 -8.07 12.09
N THR A 394 -24.57 -7.32 10.99
CA THR A 394 -23.75 -6.09 10.87
C THR A 394 -24.15 -5.00 11.87
N GLY A 395 -25.36 -5.04 12.41
CA GLY A 395 -25.91 -4.01 13.29
C GLY A 395 -26.22 -2.67 12.61
N LEU A 396 -26.05 -2.60 11.28
CA LEU A 396 -26.23 -1.36 10.50
C LEU A 396 -27.56 -1.29 9.76
N TYR A 397 -28.23 -2.44 9.59
CA TYR A 397 -29.44 -2.52 8.77
C TYR A 397 -30.71 -2.12 9.50
N THR A 398 -30.91 -2.63 10.69
CA THR A 398 -32.09 -2.41 11.51
C THR A 398 -31.71 -2.30 12.98
N ASP A 399 -32.47 -1.52 13.72
CA ASP A 399 -32.36 -1.42 15.18
C ASP A 399 -33.09 -2.61 15.86
N LEU A 400 -32.55 -3.82 15.66
CA LEU A 400 -33.03 -5.04 16.28
C LEU A 400 -32.07 -5.49 17.38
N SER A 401 -32.64 -6.02 18.46
CA SER A 401 -31.81 -6.60 19.52
C SER A 401 -31.13 -7.88 19.02
N GLN A 402 -29.96 -8.22 19.57
CA GLN A 402 -29.28 -9.47 19.26
C GLN A 402 -30.17 -10.69 19.54
N ALA A 403 -31.00 -10.64 20.59
CA ALA A 403 -31.94 -11.70 20.94
C ALA A 403 -33.02 -11.89 19.87
N ASP A 404 -33.49 -10.79 19.25
CA ASP A 404 -34.46 -10.88 18.14
C ASP A 404 -33.82 -11.50 16.90
N ILE A 405 -32.58 -11.11 16.56
CA ILE A 405 -31.83 -11.67 15.44
C ILE A 405 -31.61 -13.17 15.65
N ASP A 406 -31.16 -13.57 16.84
CA ASP A 406 -30.91 -14.97 17.18
C ASP A 406 -32.22 -15.82 17.14
N THR A 407 -33.31 -15.28 17.65
CA THR A 407 -34.62 -15.94 17.62
C THR A 407 -35.13 -16.10 16.19
N PHE A 408 -34.97 -15.06 15.37
CA PHE A 408 -35.32 -15.06 13.95
C PHE A 408 -34.49 -16.07 13.19
N GLU A 409 -33.16 -16.10 13.39
CA GLU A 409 -32.27 -17.08 12.78
C GLU A 409 -32.62 -18.52 13.17
N GLN A 410 -32.86 -18.80 14.47
CA GLN A 410 -33.26 -20.11 14.94
C GLN A 410 -34.53 -20.57 14.26
N TYR A 411 -35.52 -19.69 14.12
CA TYR A 411 -36.77 -20.01 13.44
C TYR A 411 -36.56 -20.35 11.97
N LEU A 412 -35.77 -19.54 11.25
CA LEU A 412 -35.47 -19.76 9.84
C LEU A 412 -34.73 -21.08 9.62
N ARG A 413 -33.72 -21.38 10.44
CA ARG A 413 -32.94 -22.62 10.39
C ARG A 413 -33.81 -23.85 10.67
N TYR A 414 -34.64 -23.75 11.71
CA TYR A 414 -35.52 -24.86 12.12
C TYR A 414 -36.49 -25.27 11.01
N LEU A 415 -37.06 -24.32 10.29
CA LEU A 415 -38.04 -24.58 9.24
C LEU A 415 -37.42 -24.66 7.83
N GLY A 416 -36.11 -24.46 7.69
CA GLY A 416 -35.42 -24.44 6.40
C GLY A 416 -35.93 -23.33 5.46
N ILE A 417 -36.34 -22.19 6.02
CA ILE A 417 -36.85 -21.04 5.25
C ILE A 417 -35.71 -20.43 4.46
N ASN A 418 -35.81 -20.43 3.12
CA ASN A 418 -34.81 -19.91 2.24
C ASN A 418 -35.47 -19.33 0.96
N GLY A 419 -34.92 -18.22 0.47
CA GLY A 419 -35.42 -17.57 -0.74
C GLY A 419 -36.60 -16.62 -0.51
N LEU A 420 -36.66 -15.56 -1.32
CA LEU A 420 -37.65 -14.48 -1.18
C LEU A 420 -39.11 -14.93 -1.07
N PRO A 421 -39.60 -15.90 -1.90
CA PRO A 421 -41.00 -16.35 -1.80
C PRO A 421 -41.34 -16.94 -0.45
N ALA A 422 -40.39 -17.64 0.20
CA ALA A 422 -40.60 -18.22 1.51
C ALA A 422 -40.60 -17.19 2.63
N PHE A 423 -39.75 -16.13 2.51
CA PHE A 423 -39.74 -15.02 3.42
C PHE A 423 -40.99 -14.13 3.31
N GLN A 424 -41.60 -14.03 2.14
CA GLN A 424 -42.83 -13.24 1.92
C GLN A 424 -44.06 -13.85 2.56
N GLN A 425 -44.08 -15.18 2.74
CA GLN A 425 -45.20 -15.89 3.36
C GLN A 425 -45.24 -15.63 4.87
N THR A 426 -46.47 -15.55 5.38
CA THR A 426 -46.68 -15.44 6.84
C THR A 426 -46.23 -16.74 7.53
N PHE A 427 -45.45 -16.59 8.59
CA PHE A 427 -45.01 -17.72 9.41
C PHE A 427 -46.17 -18.27 10.20
N THR A 428 -46.45 -19.55 10.04
CA THR A 428 -47.65 -20.23 10.64
C THR A 428 -47.32 -21.39 11.59
N LYS A 429 -46.05 -21.86 11.59
CA LYS A 429 -45.64 -23.03 12.37
C LYS A 429 -44.95 -22.58 13.68
N SER A 430 -45.65 -22.75 14.82
CA SER A 430 -45.14 -22.34 16.15
C SER A 430 -44.26 -23.39 16.84
N HIS A 431 -44.13 -24.61 16.27
CA HIS A 431 -43.40 -25.72 16.89
C HIS A 431 -43.80 -25.95 18.35
N HIS A 432 -45.03 -26.38 18.56
CA HIS A 432 -45.64 -26.64 19.89
C HIS A 432 -45.55 -25.42 20.84
N GLY A 433 -45.66 -24.20 20.32
CA GLY A 433 -45.63 -22.97 21.12
C GLY A 433 -44.24 -22.48 21.47
N LYS A 434 -43.18 -23.08 20.96
CA LYS A 434 -41.79 -22.67 21.20
C LYS A 434 -41.49 -21.28 20.64
N PHE A 435 -42.11 -20.93 19.51
CA PHE A 435 -41.89 -19.67 18.82
C PHE A 435 -43.11 -18.76 18.87
N ASP A 436 -42.92 -17.50 19.24
CA ASP A 436 -43.95 -16.45 19.14
C ASP A 436 -44.11 -15.99 17.69
N LEU A 437 -45.18 -16.48 17.04
CA LEU A 437 -45.42 -16.15 15.63
C LEU A 437 -45.81 -14.72 15.39
N VAL A 438 -46.45 -14.03 16.37
CA VAL A 438 -46.82 -12.64 16.23
C VAL A 438 -45.54 -11.76 16.17
N HIS A 439 -44.68 -12.03 17.13
CA HIS A 439 -43.37 -11.33 17.18
C HIS A 439 -42.52 -11.62 15.93
N LEU A 440 -42.38 -12.87 15.55
CA LEU A 440 -41.62 -13.29 14.34
C LEU A 440 -42.15 -12.69 13.04
N ASN A 441 -43.46 -12.60 12.86
CA ASN A 441 -44.04 -11.95 11.69
C ASN A 441 -43.84 -10.44 11.69
N THR A 442 -43.84 -9.82 12.84
CA THR A 442 -43.52 -8.41 12.98
C THR A 442 -42.07 -8.17 12.58
N LEU A 443 -41.12 -8.98 13.10
CA LEU A 443 -39.70 -8.92 12.69
C LEU A 443 -39.55 -9.15 11.19
N ARG A 444 -40.20 -10.15 10.64
CA ARG A 444 -40.21 -10.49 9.19
C ARG A 444 -40.58 -9.25 8.35
N LEU A 445 -41.69 -8.60 8.66
CA LEU A 445 -42.13 -7.41 7.92
C LEU A 445 -41.16 -6.24 8.05
N ARG A 446 -40.64 -6.03 9.26
CA ARG A 446 -39.66 -4.95 9.52
C ARG A 446 -38.37 -5.18 8.74
N ILE A 447 -37.93 -6.43 8.59
CA ILE A 447 -36.70 -6.81 7.86
C ILE A 447 -36.95 -6.74 6.34
N LEU A 448 -38.08 -7.26 5.84
CA LEU A 448 -38.26 -7.42 4.39
C LEU A 448 -38.72 -6.16 3.68
N SER A 449 -39.57 -5.35 4.29
CA SER A 449 -40.19 -4.19 3.63
C SER A 449 -39.18 -3.21 3.00
N PRO A 450 -38.10 -2.82 3.69
CA PRO A 450 -37.06 -1.96 3.07
C PRO A 450 -36.32 -2.64 1.90
N LEU A 451 -36.02 -3.95 2.03
CA LEU A 451 -35.34 -4.71 0.98
C LEU A 451 -36.20 -4.90 -0.27
N GLU A 452 -37.50 -5.15 -0.10
CA GLU A 452 -38.45 -5.24 -1.21
C GLU A 452 -38.54 -3.92 -1.96
N THR A 453 -38.56 -2.78 -1.25
CA THR A 453 -38.56 -1.46 -1.85
C THR A 453 -37.27 -1.21 -2.64
N LEU A 454 -36.13 -1.60 -2.09
CA LEU A 454 -34.82 -1.48 -2.75
C LEU A 454 -34.76 -2.30 -4.04
N PHE A 455 -35.34 -3.51 -4.06
CA PHE A 455 -35.26 -4.46 -5.17
C PHE A 455 -36.48 -4.50 -6.11
N ALA A 456 -37.50 -3.65 -5.87
CA ALA A 456 -38.77 -3.69 -6.57
C ALA A 456 -38.70 -3.49 -8.09
N SER A 457 -37.55 -3.04 -8.66
CA SER A 457 -37.45 -2.83 -10.10
C SER A 457 -36.37 -3.73 -10.73
N ARG A 458 -36.77 -4.50 -11.75
CA ARG A 458 -35.90 -5.42 -12.49
C ARG A 458 -34.94 -4.75 -13.48
N LYS A 459 -35.24 -3.53 -13.96
CA LYS A 459 -34.39 -2.76 -14.89
C LYS A 459 -34.34 -1.32 -14.39
N GLN A 460 -33.29 -1.00 -13.67
CA GLN A 460 -33.03 0.40 -13.27
C GLN A 460 -31.80 0.93 -14.03
N LYS A 461 -31.89 2.16 -14.51
CA LYS A 461 -30.70 2.92 -14.90
C LYS A 461 -29.83 3.09 -13.67
N THR A 462 -28.51 3.11 -13.85
CA THR A 462 -27.52 3.21 -12.77
C THR A 462 -27.78 4.40 -11.84
N GLU A 463 -28.22 5.54 -12.39
CA GLU A 463 -28.60 6.73 -11.63
C GLU A 463 -29.75 6.50 -10.65
N ASN A 464 -30.80 5.77 -11.06
CA ASN A 464 -31.91 5.44 -10.19
C ASN A 464 -31.53 4.44 -9.08
N LEU A 465 -30.58 3.56 -9.39
CA LEU A 465 -30.03 2.63 -8.40
C LEU A 465 -29.25 3.39 -7.33
N LEU A 466 -28.37 4.30 -7.73
CA LEU A 466 -27.58 5.13 -6.82
C LEU A 466 -28.46 6.04 -5.95
N GLN A 467 -29.52 6.65 -6.52
CA GLN A 467 -30.46 7.44 -5.74
C GLN A 467 -31.20 6.61 -4.69
N LYS A 468 -31.65 5.39 -5.05
CA LYS A 468 -32.29 4.47 -4.08
C LYS A 468 -31.33 4.00 -3.01
N TRP A 469 -30.06 3.73 -3.36
CA TRP A 469 -29.05 3.42 -2.38
C TRP A 469 -28.80 4.58 -1.40
N ASN A 470 -28.71 5.79 -1.93
CA ASN A 470 -28.51 6.98 -1.10
C ASN A 470 -29.70 7.28 -0.18
N THR A 471 -30.91 6.86 -0.55
CA THR A 471 -32.11 6.98 0.31
C THR A 471 -32.21 5.82 1.30
N PHE A 472 -31.60 4.68 0.99
CA PHE A 472 -31.62 3.47 1.81
C PHE A 472 -30.51 3.47 2.87
N LEU A 473 -29.34 4.06 2.59
CA LEU A 473 -28.25 4.29 3.52
C LEU A 473 -28.55 5.45 4.44
#